data_6e7a4b3395ef1b65bbbf83f38e3caf4e
#
_entry.id   6e7a4b3395ef1b65bbbf83f38e3caf4e
#
_cell.length_a   1.000
_cell.length_b   1.000
_cell.length_c   1.000
_cell.angle_alpha   90.00
_cell.angle_beta   90.00
_cell.angle_gamma   90.00
#
_symmetry.space_group_name_H-M   'P 1'
#
loop_
_entity.id
_entity.type
_entity.pdbx_description
1 polymer ?
#
loop_
_entity_poly.entity_id
_entity_poly.type
_entity_poly.pdbx_seq_one_letter_code
_entity_poly.pdbx_strand_id
1 'polypeptide(L)'
;MSTIQQTSADVNLLRAILWQYNKAVNLQGIIEKKQAWNVDARTRFWNDWYRDVFDLRTANEFGLKVWSIILDLPLFFNSDPSPDTKPTWGFGAYRFNFRGANFSNRDGATVQLPTEGKRIALQLRYMQLTGSGTVPETNRRLAAIFGQYGSAYLLDGHDMTQEYYFRFIS
;
A
#
# COMPACT_ATOMS: atom_id res chain seq x y z
N MET A 1 3.17 12.44 -13.67
CA MET A 1 2.37 11.65 -12.69
C MET A 1 1.30 10.91 -13.47
N SER A 2 1.21 9.59 -13.37
CA SER A 2 0.07 8.87 -13.96
C SER A 2 -1.19 9.19 -13.15
N THR A 3 -2.27 9.51 -13.81
CA THR A 3 -3.56 9.77 -13.19
C THR A 3 -4.14 8.47 -12.61
N ILE A 4 -4.84 8.58 -11.48
CA ILE A 4 -5.61 7.45 -10.92
C ILE A 4 -6.66 7.04 -11.95
N GLN A 5 -6.80 5.75 -12.19
CA GLN A 5 -7.81 5.24 -13.10
C GLN A 5 -9.20 5.64 -12.62
N GLN A 6 -9.97 6.25 -13.53
CA GLN A 6 -11.37 6.58 -13.29
C GLN A 6 -12.27 5.71 -14.17
N THR A 7 -13.33 5.20 -13.60
CA THR A 7 -14.31 4.37 -14.29
C THR A 7 -15.59 5.18 -14.48
N SER A 8 -16.10 5.20 -15.69
CA SER A 8 -17.43 5.74 -15.99
C SER A 8 -18.37 4.59 -16.34
N ALA A 9 -19.46 4.47 -15.59
CA ALA A 9 -20.54 3.51 -15.85
C ALA A 9 -21.74 4.20 -16.54
N ASP A 10 -21.49 5.22 -17.34
CA ASP A 10 -22.53 5.98 -18.02
C ASP A 10 -23.10 5.18 -19.20
N VAL A 11 -24.13 4.39 -18.91
CA VAL A 11 -24.91 3.64 -19.89
C VAL A 11 -26.31 4.25 -19.96
N ASN A 12 -26.70 4.74 -21.15
CA ASN A 12 -28.03 5.27 -21.32
C ASN A 12 -29.09 4.15 -21.39
N LEU A 13 -29.75 3.90 -20.25
CA LEU A 13 -30.75 2.85 -20.09
C LEU A 13 -32.05 3.16 -20.88
N LEU A 14 -32.32 4.43 -21.25
CA LEU A 14 -33.47 4.80 -22.06
C LEU A 14 -33.42 4.19 -23.46
N ARG A 15 -32.23 3.90 -23.97
CA ARG A 15 -32.06 3.22 -25.25
C ARG A 15 -32.58 1.77 -25.26
N ALA A 16 -32.74 1.16 -24.08
CA ALA A 16 -33.29 -0.19 -23.93
C ALA A 16 -34.84 -0.20 -23.98
N ILE A 17 -35.48 0.97 -23.92
CA ILE A 17 -36.93 1.06 -23.98
C ILE A 17 -37.38 0.90 -25.43
N LEU A 18 -38.38 0.03 -25.64
CA LEU A 18 -39.02 -0.13 -26.93
C LEU A 18 -39.74 1.17 -27.34
N TRP A 19 -39.73 1.48 -28.63
CA TRP A 19 -40.29 2.71 -29.19
C TRP A 19 -41.76 2.95 -28.81
N GLN A 20 -42.54 1.89 -28.58
CA GLN A 20 -43.93 1.95 -28.15
C GLN A 20 -44.16 2.62 -26.79
N TYR A 21 -43.13 2.64 -25.95
CA TYR A 21 -43.15 3.25 -24.61
C TYR A 21 -42.53 4.65 -24.57
N ASN A 22 -42.16 5.23 -25.69
CA ASN A 22 -41.56 6.57 -25.75
C ASN A 22 -42.43 7.70 -25.20
N LYS A 23 -43.76 7.46 -25.03
CA LYS A 23 -44.69 8.41 -24.40
C LYS A 23 -45.05 8.06 -22.96
N ALA A 24 -44.49 7.01 -22.40
CA ALA A 24 -44.78 6.55 -21.06
C ALA A 24 -43.88 7.29 -20.03
N VAL A 25 -44.26 8.52 -19.68
CA VAL A 25 -43.48 9.44 -18.82
C VAL A 25 -43.10 8.78 -17.47
N ASN A 26 -44.04 8.06 -16.86
CA ASN A 26 -43.75 7.40 -15.57
C ASN A 26 -42.71 6.30 -15.69
N LEU A 27 -42.73 5.51 -16.78
CA LEU A 27 -41.75 4.46 -17.05
C LEU A 27 -40.36 5.08 -17.31
N GLN A 28 -40.31 6.13 -18.11
CA GLN A 28 -39.07 6.88 -18.37
C GLN A 28 -38.49 7.44 -17.08
N GLY A 29 -39.29 8.08 -16.22
CA GLY A 29 -38.86 8.61 -14.95
C GLY A 29 -38.32 7.56 -13.98
N ILE A 30 -38.87 6.35 -13.99
CA ILE A 30 -38.33 5.22 -13.20
C ILE A 30 -36.95 4.80 -13.72
N ILE A 31 -36.78 4.70 -15.03
CA ILE A 31 -35.51 4.28 -15.65
C ILE A 31 -34.44 5.34 -15.49
N GLU A 32 -34.79 6.62 -15.62
CA GLU A 32 -33.86 7.73 -15.32
C GLU A 32 -33.35 7.71 -13.89
N LYS A 33 -34.24 7.53 -12.91
CA LYS A 33 -33.88 7.41 -11.51
C LYS A 33 -32.97 6.20 -11.26
N LYS A 34 -33.27 5.05 -11.91
CA LYS A 34 -32.45 3.86 -11.83
C LYS A 34 -31.08 4.08 -12.47
N GLN A 35 -31.01 4.78 -13.60
CA GLN A 35 -29.76 5.15 -14.24
C GLN A 35 -28.92 6.05 -13.35
N ALA A 36 -29.52 7.11 -12.81
CA ALA A 36 -28.84 8.03 -11.89
C ALA A 36 -28.28 7.29 -10.68
N TRP A 37 -29.05 6.42 -10.07
CA TRP A 37 -28.58 5.58 -8.95
C TRP A 37 -27.44 4.65 -9.34
N ASN A 38 -27.52 3.98 -10.49
CA ASN A 38 -26.46 3.09 -10.96
C ASN A 38 -25.16 3.86 -11.24
N VAL A 39 -25.24 5.03 -11.87
CA VAL A 39 -24.07 5.86 -12.17
C VAL A 39 -23.42 6.32 -10.87
N ASP A 40 -24.21 6.86 -9.93
CA ASP A 40 -23.67 7.32 -8.65
C ASP A 40 -23.08 6.16 -7.83
N ALA A 41 -23.84 5.10 -7.60
CA ALA A 41 -23.41 3.98 -6.75
C ALA A 41 -22.24 3.21 -7.34
N ARG A 42 -22.24 2.90 -8.65
CA ARG A 42 -21.16 2.12 -9.28
C ARG A 42 -19.94 2.97 -9.58
N THR A 43 -20.12 4.13 -10.17
CA THR A 43 -18.99 5.00 -10.54
C THR A 43 -18.26 5.47 -9.30
N ARG A 44 -18.99 5.93 -8.28
CA ARG A 44 -18.40 6.34 -7.02
C ARG A 44 -17.68 5.18 -6.32
N PHE A 45 -18.34 4.03 -6.19
CA PHE A 45 -17.75 2.86 -5.56
C PHE A 45 -16.41 2.46 -6.20
N TRP A 46 -16.38 2.34 -7.54
CA TRP A 46 -15.15 1.92 -8.22
C TRP A 46 -14.05 2.98 -8.19
N ASN A 47 -14.40 4.26 -8.30
CA ASN A 47 -13.41 5.33 -8.21
C ASN A 47 -12.82 5.43 -6.80
N ASP A 48 -13.64 5.29 -5.76
CA ASP A 48 -13.17 5.24 -4.38
C ASP A 48 -12.33 3.99 -4.13
N TRP A 49 -12.74 2.83 -4.65
CA TRP A 49 -11.98 1.59 -4.56
C TRP A 49 -10.62 1.68 -5.24
N TYR A 50 -10.54 2.25 -6.44
CA TYR A 50 -9.27 2.46 -7.13
C TYR A 50 -8.36 3.41 -6.36
N ARG A 51 -8.89 4.50 -5.82
CA ARG A 51 -8.13 5.46 -5.04
C ARG A 51 -7.66 4.88 -3.70
N ASP A 52 -8.56 4.22 -2.97
CA ASP A 52 -8.35 3.86 -1.57
C ASP A 52 -7.73 2.48 -1.37
N VAL A 53 -7.81 1.60 -2.38
CA VAL A 53 -7.30 0.23 -2.28
C VAL A 53 -6.25 -0.09 -3.33
N PHE A 54 -6.53 0.14 -4.62
CA PHE A 54 -5.62 -0.32 -5.67
C PHE A 54 -4.39 0.58 -5.91
N ASP A 55 -4.48 1.86 -5.68
CA ASP A 55 -3.33 2.75 -5.84
C ASP A 55 -2.51 2.83 -4.54
N LEU A 56 -1.33 2.21 -4.52
CA LEU A 56 -0.42 2.24 -3.37
C LEU A 56 -0.02 3.65 -2.92
N ARG A 57 -0.14 4.66 -3.79
CA ARG A 57 0.22 6.05 -3.47
C ARG A 57 -0.85 6.72 -2.59
N THR A 58 -2.11 6.31 -2.74
CA THR A 58 -3.26 6.91 -2.05
C THR A 58 -4.00 5.93 -1.15
N ALA A 59 -3.62 4.65 -1.16
CA ALA A 59 -4.26 3.57 -0.41
C ALA A 59 -4.42 3.94 1.07
N ASN A 60 -5.61 3.66 1.60
CA ASN A 60 -5.91 3.79 3.02
C ASN A 60 -5.37 2.56 3.82
N GLU A 61 -5.56 2.55 5.14
CA GLU A 61 -5.08 1.44 6.01
C GLU A 61 -5.61 0.06 5.57
N PHE A 62 -6.85 0.00 5.09
CA PHE A 62 -7.42 -1.25 4.56
C PHE A 62 -6.71 -1.67 3.27
N GLY A 63 -6.53 -0.74 2.33
CA GLY A 63 -5.82 -1.00 1.07
C GLY A 63 -4.38 -1.43 1.30
N LEU A 64 -3.66 -0.78 2.22
CA LEU A 64 -2.30 -1.16 2.59
C LEU A 64 -2.24 -2.57 3.19
N LYS A 65 -3.24 -2.95 4.01
CA LYS A 65 -3.33 -4.31 4.55
C LYS A 65 -3.59 -5.35 3.46
N VAL A 66 -4.44 -5.04 2.48
CA VAL A 66 -4.67 -5.92 1.32
C VAL A 66 -3.37 -6.10 0.53
N TRP A 67 -2.66 -5.01 0.24
CA TRP A 67 -1.37 -5.08 -0.47
C TRP A 67 -0.29 -5.81 0.32
N SER A 68 -0.26 -5.70 1.65
CA SER A 68 0.69 -6.45 2.48
C SER A 68 0.53 -7.96 2.33
N ILE A 69 -0.71 -8.42 2.19
CA ILE A 69 -1.01 -9.84 1.94
C ILE A 69 -0.60 -10.24 0.52
N ILE A 70 -0.94 -9.42 -0.49
CA ILE A 70 -0.62 -9.70 -1.89
C ILE A 70 0.90 -9.76 -2.13
N LEU A 71 1.65 -8.83 -1.52
CA LEU A 71 3.09 -8.71 -1.72
C LEU A 71 3.91 -9.53 -0.71
N ASP A 72 3.25 -10.24 0.18
CA ASP A 72 3.88 -11.02 1.27
C ASP A 72 4.91 -10.17 2.04
N LEU A 73 4.48 -8.99 2.51
CA LEU A 73 5.28 -8.09 3.30
C LEU A 73 4.56 -7.75 4.60
N PRO A 74 5.00 -8.26 5.76
CA PRO A 74 4.40 -7.88 7.04
C PRO A 74 4.62 -6.40 7.32
N LEU A 75 3.58 -5.72 7.81
CA LEU A 75 3.62 -4.29 8.17
C LEU A 75 4.05 -4.06 9.64
N PHE A 76 4.41 -5.14 10.32
CA PHE A 76 4.90 -5.14 11.68
C PHE A 76 6.35 -5.61 11.66
N PHE A 77 7.22 -4.87 12.32
CA PHE A 77 8.60 -5.24 12.49
C PHE A 77 8.87 -5.43 13.99
N ASN A 78 9.49 -6.54 14.31
CA ASN A 78 10.00 -6.72 15.66
C ASN A 78 11.31 -5.94 15.73
N SER A 79 11.38 -4.93 16.60
CA SER A 79 12.66 -4.30 16.91
C SER A 79 13.53 -5.31 17.63
N ASP A 80 14.79 -5.42 17.24
CA ASP A 80 15.75 -6.19 18.01
C ASP A 80 15.74 -5.69 19.46
N PRO A 81 15.77 -6.57 20.44
CA PRO A 81 15.82 -6.16 21.82
C PRO A 81 17.06 -5.27 22.04
N SER A 82 16.85 -4.11 22.64
CA SER A 82 17.95 -3.22 23.03
C SER A 82 19.03 -4.03 23.78
N PRO A 83 20.32 -3.78 23.54
CA PRO A 83 21.40 -4.46 24.23
C PRO A 83 21.31 -4.32 25.76
N ASP A 84 20.58 -3.33 26.27
CA ASP A 84 20.33 -3.12 27.70
C ASP A 84 19.14 -3.92 28.25
N THR A 85 18.49 -4.78 27.45
CA THR A 85 17.42 -5.63 27.95
C THR A 85 17.94 -6.66 28.93
N LYS A 86 17.34 -6.67 30.11
CA LYS A 86 17.66 -7.64 31.18
C LYS A 86 17.54 -9.06 30.63
N PRO A 87 18.45 -9.95 30.99
CA PRO A 87 18.44 -11.32 30.51
C PRO A 87 17.11 -12.01 30.86
N THR A 88 16.53 -12.71 29.89
CA THR A 88 15.35 -13.54 30.13
C THR A 88 15.70 -14.84 30.80
N TRP A 89 14.82 -15.32 31.66
CA TRP A 89 14.94 -16.61 32.28
C TRP A 89 14.84 -17.73 31.24
N GLY A 90 15.83 -18.62 31.22
CA GLY A 90 15.79 -19.84 30.43
C GLY A 90 16.29 -21.02 31.28
N PHE A 91 15.77 -22.22 31.02
CA PHE A 91 16.30 -23.43 31.67
C PHE A 91 17.78 -23.59 31.34
N GLY A 92 18.63 -23.43 32.37
CA GLY A 92 20.07 -23.60 32.25
C GLY A 92 20.91 -22.34 32.04
N ALA A 93 20.30 -21.16 31.79
CA ALA A 93 21.07 -19.93 31.51
C ALA A 93 21.34 -19.06 32.75
N TYR A 94 20.42 -18.97 33.71
CA TYR A 94 20.58 -18.18 34.93
C TYR A 94 19.91 -18.84 36.14
N ARG A 95 20.50 -18.63 37.34
CA ARG A 95 19.94 -19.15 38.60
C ARG A 95 18.60 -18.46 38.91
N PHE A 96 17.67 -19.22 39.50
CA PHE A 96 16.29 -18.84 39.79
C PHE A 96 16.07 -17.54 40.60
N ASN A 97 17.10 -17.01 41.25
CA ASN A 97 17.05 -15.80 42.07
C ASN A 97 17.94 -14.67 41.55
N PHE A 98 18.20 -14.60 40.23
CA PHE A 98 19.03 -13.52 39.70
C PHE A 98 18.24 -12.21 39.70
N ARG A 99 18.63 -11.26 40.58
CA ARG A 99 18.05 -9.91 40.66
C ARG A 99 18.24 -9.19 39.33
N GLY A 100 17.21 -9.12 38.52
CA GLY A 100 17.24 -8.37 37.28
C GLY A 100 16.83 -9.16 36.04
N ALA A 101 16.57 -10.46 36.16
CA ALA A 101 15.96 -11.22 35.04
C ALA A 101 14.43 -11.12 35.08
N ASN A 102 13.82 -11.12 33.94
CA ASN A 102 12.38 -11.02 33.79
C ASN A 102 11.83 -12.26 33.05
N PHE A 103 10.61 -12.70 33.39
CA PHE A 103 9.90 -13.74 32.64
C PHE A 103 9.30 -13.23 31.33
N SER A 104 9.52 -11.97 31.00
CA SER A 104 9.06 -11.45 29.72
C SER A 104 9.84 -12.09 28.58
N ASN A 105 9.10 -12.57 27.62
CA ASN A 105 9.63 -13.04 26.36
C ASN A 105 10.51 -11.95 25.74
N ARG A 106 11.59 -12.36 25.09
CA ARG A 106 12.49 -11.46 24.32
C ARG A 106 11.84 -10.87 23.08
N ASP A 107 10.53 -10.84 23.06
CA ASP A 107 9.81 -10.20 21.95
C ASP A 107 10.14 -8.72 21.98
N GLY A 108 11.02 -8.33 21.08
CA GLY A 108 11.29 -6.93 20.81
C GLY A 108 9.94 -6.22 20.60
N ALA A 109 9.83 -4.97 21.01
CA ALA A 109 8.59 -4.24 20.84
C ALA A 109 8.18 -4.32 19.38
N THR A 110 6.97 -4.81 19.11
CA THR A 110 6.43 -4.79 17.75
C THR A 110 6.23 -3.36 17.34
N VAL A 111 7.05 -2.89 16.41
CA VAL A 111 6.95 -1.53 15.87
C VAL A 111 6.08 -1.57 14.63
N GLN A 112 5.00 -0.81 14.68
CA GLN A 112 4.15 -0.60 13.52
C GLN A 112 4.63 0.63 12.78
N LEU A 113 4.86 0.50 11.46
CA LEU A 113 5.19 1.65 10.63
C LEU A 113 4.02 2.64 10.55
N PRO A 114 4.29 3.94 10.51
CA PRO A 114 3.27 4.94 10.17
C PRO A 114 2.75 4.69 8.74
N THR A 115 1.56 5.20 8.42
CA THR A 115 0.88 4.97 7.13
C THR A 115 1.77 5.26 5.92
N GLU A 116 2.53 6.35 5.95
CA GLU A 116 3.48 6.68 4.88
C GLU A 116 4.63 5.68 4.79
N GLY A 117 5.17 5.25 5.93
CA GLY A 117 6.19 4.21 5.96
C GLY A 117 5.70 2.88 5.37
N LYS A 118 4.45 2.50 5.65
CA LYS A 118 3.80 1.32 5.05
C LYS A 118 3.69 1.46 3.53
N ARG A 119 3.29 2.64 3.03
CA ARG A 119 3.20 2.91 1.59
C ARG A 119 4.55 2.76 0.90
N ILE A 120 5.58 3.39 1.46
CA ILE A 120 6.95 3.31 0.91
C ILE A 120 7.45 1.87 0.91
N ALA A 121 7.28 1.13 2.01
CA ALA A 121 7.72 -0.26 2.11
C ALA A 121 7.04 -1.16 1.07
N LEU A 122 5.72 -1.02 0.89
CA LEU A 122 4.98 -1.78 -0.11
C LEU A 122 5.35 -1.38 -1.55
N GLN A 123 5.59 -0.11 -1.83
CA GLN A 123 6.06 0.34 -3.14
C GLN A 123 7.46 -0.20 -3.47
N LEU A 124 8.36 -0.23 -2.49
CA LEU A 124 9.68 -0.84 -2.66
C LEU A 124 9.57 -2.35 -2.90
N ARG A 125 8.70 -3.04 -2.15
CA ARG A 125 8.46 -4.47 -2.36
C ARG A 125 7.86 -4.75 -3.74
N TYR A 126 6.91 -3.95 -4.17
CA TYR A 126 6.36 -4.03 -5.53
C TYR A 126 7.43 -3.79 -6.60
N MET A 127 8.29 -2.78 -6.39
CA MET A 127 9.43 -2.51 -7.27
C MET A 127 10.38 -3.72 -7.35
N GLN A 128 10.68 -4.36 -6.22
CA GLN A 128 11.54 -5.54 -6.16
C GLN A 128 10.96 -6.71 -6.96
N LEU A 129 9.65 -6.95 -6.87
CA LEU A 129 9.00 -8.07 -7.53
C LEU A 129 8.76 -7.85 -9.04
N THR A 130 8.59 -6.59 -9.46
CA THR A 130 8.22 -6.26 -10.85
C THR A 130 9.32 -5.57 -11.65
N GLY A 131 10.46 -5.29 -11.02
CA GLY A 131 11.59 -4.61 -11.66
C GLY A 131 12.37 -5.53 -12.58
N SER A 132 12.88 -4.98 -13.69
CA SER A 132 13.83 -5.69 -14.59
C SER A 132 15.25 -5.81 -13.99
N GLY A 133 15.51 -5.15 -12.84
CA GLY A 133 16.82 -5.11 -12.19
C GLY A 133 17.83 -4.19 -12.86
N THR A 134 17.46 -3.44 -13.89
CA THR A 134 18.38 -2.50 -14.54
C THR A 134 18.54 -1.22 -13.73
N VAL A 135 19.76 -0.67 -13.65
CA VAL A 135 20.08 0.56 -12.91
C VAL A 135 19.19 1.75 -13.35
N PRO A 136 18.99 2.02 -14.65
CA PRO A 136 18.14 3.14 -15.06
C PRO A 136 16.68 2.99 -14.64
N GLU A 137 16.12 1.78 -14.68
CA GLU A 137 14.75 1.54 -14.23
C GLU A 137 14.63 1.68 -12.72
N THR A 138 15.56 1.07 -11.98
CA THR A 138 15.61 1.18 -10.52
C THR A 138 15.69 2.64 -10.08
N ASN A 139 16.57 3.44 -10.70
CA ASN A 139 16.70 4.86 -10.40
C ASN A 139 15.43 5.67 -10.70
N ARG A 140 14.76 5.36 -11.82
CA ARG A 140 13.47 5.99 -12.14
C ARG A 140 12.40 5.69 -11.09
N ARG A 141 12.33 4.45 -10.64
CA ARG A 141 11.35 4.02 -9.61
C ARG A 141 11.69 4.61 -8.23
N LEU A 142 12.97 4.61 -7.84
CA LEU A 142 13.43 5.25 -6.60
C LEU A 142 13.10 6.74 -6.59
N ALA A 143 13.37 7.44 -7.68
CA ALA A 143 13.01 8.85 -7.80
C ALA A 143 11.49 9.08 -7.73
N ALA A 144 10.67 8.17 -8.24
CA ALA A 144 9.22 8.26 -8.14
C ALA A 144 8.71 8.05 -6.70
N ILE A 145 9.34 7.17 -5.93
CA ILE A 145 8.95 6.86 -4.55
C ILE A 145 9.46 7.94 -3.59
N PHE A 146 10.73 8.32 -3.69
CA PHE A 146 11.39 9.20 -2.72
C PHE A 146 11.47 10.67 -3.13
N GLY A 147 11.06 11.02 -4.34
CA GLY A 147 11.24 12.39 -4.87
C GLY A 147 10.61 13.49 -4.03
N GLN A 148 9.59 13.19 -3.23
CA GLN A 148 9.00 14.14 -2.28
C GLN A 148 9.78 14.26 -0.95
N TYR A 149 10.63 13.29 -0.64
CA TYR A 149 11.41 13.25 0.60
C TYR A 149 12.89 13.59 0.38
N GLY A 150 13.35 13.51 -0.86
CA GLY A 150 14.76 13.75 -1.20
C GLY A 150 15.19 13.02 -2.45
N SER A 151 16.46 12.66 -2.51
CA SER A 151 17.05 11.92 -3.62
C SER A 151 17.40 10.51 -3.19
N ALA A 152 17.01 9.55 -3.99
CA ALA A 152 17.41 8.16 -3.83
C ALA A 152 17.83 7.60 -5.19
N TYR A 153 18.99 6.97 -5.24
CA TYR A 153 19.52 6.39 -6.48
C TYR A 153 20.48 5.25 -6.19
N LEU A 154 20.63 4.37 -7.18
CA LEU A 154 21.51 3.24 -7.22
C LEU A 154 22.70 3.54 -8.12
N LEU A 155 23.89 3.28 -7.65
CA LEU A 155 25.13 3.27 -8.44
C LEU A 155 25.62 1.83 -8.63
N ASP A 156 26.10 1.54 -9.83
CA ASP A 156 26.73 0.28 -10.16
C ASP A 156 28.26 0.46 -10.06
N GLY A 157 28.90 -0.33 -9.20
CA GLY A 157 30.35 -0.30 -9.00
C GLY A 157 31.17 -0.97 -10.12
N HIS A 158 30.50 -1.61 -11.11
CA HIS A 158 31.14 -2.38 -12.20
C HIS A 158 31.99 -3.59 -11.74
N ASP A 159 31.91 -3.92 -10.45
CA ASP A 159 32.65 -5.04 -9.81
C ASP A 159 31.70 -6.04 -9.13
N MET A 160 30.47 -6.16 -9.62
CA MET A 160 29.35 -6.91 -9.02
C MET A 160 28.85 -6.32 -7.68
N THR A 161 29.25 -5.09 -7.35
CA THR A 161 28.71 -4.36 -6.20
C THR A 161 27.71 -3.31 -6.66
N GLN A 162 26.71 -3.06 -5.82
CA GLN A 162 25.71 -2.03 -6.03
C GLN A 162 25.54 -1.24 -4.73
N GLU A 163 25.51 0.07 -4.86
CA GLU A 163 25.38 0.96 -3.71
C GLU A 163 24.11 1.81 -3.84
N TYR A 164 23.30 1.84 -2.77
CA TYR A 164 22.12 2.68 -2.67
C TYR A 164 22.45 3.96 -1.90
N TYR A 165 22.22 5.10 -2.52
CA TYR A 165 22.40 6.42 -1.92
C TYR A 165 21.06 7.03 -1.58
N PHE A 166 20.93 7.52 -0.34
CA PHE A 166 19.76 8.24 0.14
C PHE A 166 20.19 9.58 0.71
N ARG A 167 19.59 10.65 0.21
CA ARG A 167 19.77 12.01 0.73
C ARG A 167 18.40 12.60 1.00
N PHE A 168 18.01 12.64 2.26
CA PHE A 168 16.75 13.25 2.67
C PHE A 168 16.89 14.74 2.87
N ILE A 169 15.82 15.49 2.58
CA ILE A 169 15.73 16.92 2.86
C ILE A 169 15.23 17.03 4.30
N SER A 170 16.03 17.63 5.16
CA SER A 170 15.69 17.95 6.55
C SER A 170 14.86 19.21 6.65
#